data_104a3c6a9d205a6f86adb90952d2ba6a
#
_entry.id   104a3c6a9d205a6f86adb90952d2ba6a
#
_cell.length_a   1.000
_cell.length_b   1.000
_cell.length_c   1.000
_cell.angle_alpha   90.00
_cell.angle_beta   90.00
_cell.angle_gamma   90.00
#
_symmetry.space_group_name_H-M   'P 1'
#
loop_
_entity.id
_entity.type
_entity.pdbx_description
1 polymer ?
#
loop_
_entity_poly.entity_id
_entity_poly.type
_entity_poly.pdbx_seq_one_letter_code
_entity_poly.pdbx_strand_id
1 'polypeptide(L)'
;MSVLKIDYNRMMEDEIENILNHFDRKPTLLLHSCCGPCSTTCLERLIEFFDITIYFYNPNIQPKEEFELRLQSQKRFLSECDKMSNVKLIVPDYNTNEFLESIDLQNFPERKFEKECGTRCSQCYKLRLSATADFACKNNFDYWTTTLTVSPHKDAKLINELSNEISKKMFNDNVKYLPSDFKKKNGYQRSIQLSKEYELYRQNYCGCIFGKIADENFIKSKEVNNYGNS
;
A
#
# COMPACT_ATOMS: atom_id res chain seq x y z
N MET A 1 30.60 -3.93 -12.79
CA MET A 1 29.42 -3.66 -13.63
C MET A 1 28.37 -2.97 -12.73
N SER A 2 28.02 -1.72 -13.01
CA SER A 2 26.98 -1.02 -12.28
C SER A 2 25.63 -1.71 -12.58
N VAL A 3 25.00 -2.30 -11.57
CA VAL A 3 23.63 -2.81 -11.72
C VAL A 3 22.75 -1.62 -12.05
N LEU A 4 22.17 -1.58 -13.25
CA LEU A 4 21.22 -0.55 -13.64
C LEU A 4 20.07 -0.55 -12.64
N LYS A 5 19.91 0.55 -11.93
CA LYS A 5 18.83 0.71 -10.95
C LYS A 5 17.52 0.81 -11.69
N ILE A 6 16.62 -0.16 -11.47
CA ILE A 6 15.28 -0.16 -12.08
C ILE A 6 14.51 1.07 -11.57
N ASP A 7 13.94 1.84 -12.48
CA ASP A 7 13.07 2.97 -12.18
C ASP A 7 11.60 2.58 -12.38
N TYR A 8 10.96 2.11 -11.31
CA TYR A 8 9.55 1.70 -11.34
C TYR A 8 8.58 2.87 -11.58
N ASN A 9 8.98 4.11 -11.30
CA ASN A 9 8.18 5.26 -11.65
C ASN A 9 8.18 5.48 -13.17
N ARG A 10 9.33 5.33 -13.81
CA ARG A 10 9.44 5.40 -15.27
C ARG A 10 8.66 4.28 -15.94
N MET A 11 8.76 3.05 -15.45
CA MET A 11 7.98 1.92 -15.96
C MET A 11 6.47 2.17 -15.91
N MET A 12 5.99 2.80 -14.81
CA MET A 12 4.58 3.19 -14.71
C MET A 12 4.19 4.21 -15.80
N GLU A 13 5.02 5.21 -16.01
CA GLU A 13 4.77 6.25 -17.00
C GLU A 13 4.77 5.71 -18.42
N ASP A 14 5.73 4.84 -18.74
CA ASP A 14 5.80 4.15 -20.02
C ASP A 14 4.56 3.26 -20.28
N GLU A 15 4.04 2.57 -19.25
CA GLU A 15 2.82 1.78 -19.38
C GLU A 15 1.57 2.67 -19.53
N ILE A 16 1.50 3.81 -18.86
CA ILE A 16 0.42 4.79 -19.05
C ILE A 16 0.44 5.34 -20.49
N GLU A 17 1.61 5.64 -21.03
CA GLU A 17 1.76 6.08 -22.43
C GLU A 17 1.30 4.98 -23.39
N ASN A 18 1.65 3.73 -23.11
CA ASN A 18 1.19 2.58 -23.89
C ASN A 18 -0.35 2.44 -23.86
N ILE A 19 -0.97 2.63 -22.69
CA ILE A 19 -2.42 2.61 -22.52
C ILE A 19 -3.09 3.69 -23.39
N LEU A 20 -2.60 4.91 -23.35
CA LEU A 20 -3.13 6.03 -24.15
C LEU A 20 -3.09 5.77 -25.66
N ASN A 21 -2.12 4.99 -26.12
CA ASN A 21 -1.94 4.69 -27.55
C ASN A 21 -2.73 3.46 -28.03
N HIS A 22 -3.16 2.56 -27.14
CA HIS A 22 -3.69 1.24 -27.53
C HIS A 22 -5.06 0.89 -26.96
N PHE A 23 -5.61 1.70 -26.06
CA PHE A 23 -6.92 1.43 -25.47
C PHE A 23 -7.94 2.47 -25.91
N ASP A 24 -9.07 2.01 -26.46
CA ASP A 24 -10.21 2.85 -26.83
C ASP A 24 -11.06 3.29 -25.59
N ARG A 25 -10.78 2.72 -24.42
CA ARG A 25 -11.43 3.02 -23.14
C ARG A 25 -10.41 3.15 -22.02
N LYS A 26 -10.79 3.78 -20.92
CA LYS A 26 -9.99 3.69 -19.70
C LYS A 26 -9.97 2.23 -19.20
N PRO A 27 -8.79 1.60 -19.05
CA PRO A 27 -8.74 0.27 -18.44
C PRO A 27 -9.12 0.33 -16.96
N THR A 28 -9.65 -0.78 -16.46
CA THR A 28 -10.01 -0.94 -15.05
C THR A 28 -8.78 -1.22 -14.21
N LEU A 29 -8.66 -0.53 -13.06
CA LEU A 29 -7.53 -0.68 -12.14
C LEU A 29 -8.02 -1.01 -10.73
N LEU A 30 -7.55 -2.12 -10.17
CA LEU A 30 -7.71 -2.41 -8.74
C LEU A 30 -6.52 -1.83 -7.97
N LEU A 31 -6.77 -0.81 -7.15
CA LEU A 31 -5.76 -0.14 -6.32
C LEU A 31 -5.84 -0.63 -4.87
N HIS A 32 -4.90 -1.47 -4.44
CA HIS A 32 -4.76 -1.80 -3.03
C HIS A 32 -4.41 -0.55 -2.23
N SER A 33 -5.22 -0.23 -1.21
CA SER A 33 -4.99 0.93 -0.33
C SER A 33 -4.83 0.53 1.12
N CYS A 34 -3.79 1.06 1.77
CA CYS A 34 -3.55 0.88 3.20
C CYS A 34 -4.17 1.99 4.08
N CYS A 35 -4.48 3.14 3.52
CA CYS A 35 -5.07 4.28 4.24
C CYS A 35 -5.42 5.43 3.27
N GLY A 36 -6.31 6.31 3.69
CA GLY A 36 -6.68 7.51 2.94
C GLY A 36 -5.47 8.35 2.50
N PRO A 37 -4.59 8.78 3.42
CA PRO A 37 -3.40 9.59 3.08
C PRO A 37 -2.53 9.01 1.96
N CYS A 38 -2.30 7.69 1.96
CA CYS A 38 -1.46 7.08 0.94
C CYS A 38 -2.16 6.98 -0.42
N SER A 39 -3.50 6.87 -0.44
CA SER A 39 -4.25 6.77 -1.69
C SER A 39 -4.38 8.10 -2.43
N THR A 40 -4.33 9.24 -1.73
CA THR A 40 -4.56 10.56 -2.32
C THR A 40 -3.70 10.83 -3.54
N THR A 41 -2.37 10.74 -3.39
CA THR A 41 -1.42 11.01 -4.48
C THR A 41 -1.45 9.92 -5.57
N CYS A 42 -1.77 8.68 -5.20
CA CYS A 42 -1.93 7.60 -6.19
C CYS A 42 -3.14 7.88 -7.08
N LEU A 43 -4.27 8.21 -6.47
CA LEU A 43 -5.50 8.54 -7.20
C LEU A 43 -5.32 9.78 -8.07
N GLU A 44 -4.71 10.87 -7.54
CA GLU A 44 -4.43 12.09 -8.30
C GLU A 44 -3.60 11.80 -9.57
N ARG A 45 -2.68 10.83 -9.50
CA ARG A 45 -1.80 10.46 -10.63
C ARG A 45 -2.43 9.48 -11.62
N LEU A 46 -3.46 8.74 -11.22
CA LEU A 46 -3.97 7.62 -12.01
C LEU A 46 -5.40 7.84 -12.54
N ILE A 47 -6.19 8.72 -11.92
CA ILE A 47 -7.62 8.87 -12.22
C ILE A 47 -7.91 9.32 -13.65
N GLU A 48 -7.00 10.04 -14.29
CA GLU A 48 -7.15 10.47 -15.68
C GLU A 48 -7.02 9.29 -16.66
N PHE A 49 -6.32 8.22 -16.27
CA PHE A 49 -5.93 7.12 -17.15
C PHE A 49 -6.71 5.82 -16.91
N PHE A 50 -7.29 5.65 -15.72
CA PHE A 50 -7.93 4.40 -15.28
C PHE A 50 -9.34 4.62 -14.70
N ASP A 51 -10.18 3.59 -14.86
CA ASP A 51 -11.38 3.42 -14.05
C ASP A 51 -11.00 2.67 -12.77
N ILE A 52 -10.92 3.41 -11.64
CA ILE A 52 -10.29 2.93 -10.43
C ILE A 52 -11.29 2.37 -9.44
N THR A 53 -10.97 1.19 -8.91
CA THR A 53 -11.61 0.62 -7.73
C THR A 53 -10.55 0.45 -6.62
N ILE A 54 -10.81 1.03 -5.46
CA ILE A 54 -9.95 0.83 -4.27
C ILE A 54 -10.32 -0.49 -3.62
N TYR A 55 -9.28 -1.29 -3.31
CA TYR A 55 -9.38 -2.50 -2.52
C TYR A 55 -8.72 -2.27 -1.16
N PHE A 56 -9.55 -2.07 -0.12
CA PHE A 56 -9.08 -1.73 1.23
C PHE A 56 -8.90 -3.00 2.07
N TYR A 57 -7.95 -3.86 1.67
CA TYR A 57 -7.64 -5.11 2.35
C TYR A 57 -6.41 -4.97 3.24
N ASN A 58 -6.61 -4.93 4.56
CA ASN A 58 -5.58 -4.62 5.54
C ASN A 58 -5.71 -5.45 6.83
N PRO A 59 -5.54 -6.79 6.78
CA PRO A 59 -5.65 -7.66 7.95
C PRO A 59 -4.55 -7.42 9.00
N ASN A 60 -3.50 -6.69 8.62
CA ASN A 60 -2.39 -6.34 9.50
C ASN A 60 -2.66 -5.14 10.40
N ILE A 61 -3.69 -4.34 10.13
CA ILE A 61 -3.95 -3.12 10.91
C ILE A 61 -4.64 -3.50 12.22
N GLN A 62 -4.00 -3.21 13.33
CA GLN A 62 -4.45 -3.49 14.68
C GLN A 62 -4.15 -2.29 15.60
N PRO A 63 -5.02 -1.97 16.57
CA PRO A 63 -6.30 -2.61 16.83
C PRO A 63 -7.38 -2.27 15.79
N LYS A 64 -8.61 -2.80 15.97
CA LYS A 64 -9.73 -2.58 15.04
C LYS A 64 -10.09 -1.10 14.88
N GLU A 65 -9.99 -0.34 15.94
CA GLU A 65 -10.24 1.11 15.96
C GLU A 65 -9.30 1.85 14.99
N GLU A 66 -8.04 1.42 14.91
CA GLU A 66 -7.07 1.98 13.94
C GLU A 66 -7.44 1.64 12.50
N PHE A 67 -7.91 0.42 12.25
CA PHE A 67 -8.44 0.03 10.94
C PHE A 67 -9.62 0.92 10.54
N GLU A 68 -10.56 1.14 11.46
CA GLU A 68 -11.75 1.98 11.23
C GLU A 68 -11.38 3.45 10.97
N LEU A 69 -10.46 4.03 11.74
CA LEU A 69 -9.96 5.39 11.51
C LEU A 69 -9.34 5.56 10.12
N ARG A 70 -8.54 4.59 9.68
CA ARG A 70 -7.95 4.62 8.32
C ARG A 70 -8.99 4.45 7.23
N LEU A 71 -9.98 3.60 7.45
CA LEU A 71 -11.09 3.40 6.52
C LEU A 71 -11.96 4.65 6.42
N GLN A 72 -12.29 5.29 7.55
CA GLN A 72 -13.02 6.56 7.57
C GLN A 72 -12.25 7.65 6.81
N SER A 73 -10.95 7.76 7.03
CA SER A 73 -10.08 8.68 6.29
C SER A 73 -10.09 8.40 4.78
N GLN A 74 -10.13 7.13 4.37
CA GLN A 74 -10.27 6.76 2.97
C GLN A 74 -11.63 7.19 2.39
N LYS A 75 -12.71 6.90 3.10
CA LYS A 75 -14.08 7.29 2.70
C LYS A 75 -14.23 8.81 2.59
N ARG A 76 -13.70 9.54 3.59
CA ARG A 76 -13.72 11.00 3.61
C ARG A 76 -13.08 11.59 2.35
N PHE A 77 -11.88 11.15 2.00
CA PHE A 77 -11.22 11.65 0.79
C PHE A 77 -12.04 11.40 -0.48
N LEU A 78 -12.64 10.21 -0.61
CA LEU A 78 -13.46 9.89 -1.78
C LEU A 78 -14.74 10.72 -1.87
N SER A 79 -15.34 11.08 -0.73
CA SER A 79 -16.59 11.87 -0.69
C SER A 79 -16.37 13.37 -0.81
N GLU A 80 -15.21 13.89 -0.38
CA GLU A 80 -14.94 15.33 -0.36
C GLU A 80 -14.17 15.82 -1.61
N CYS A 81 -13.51 14.91 -2.34
CA CYS A 81 -12.80 15.25 -3.56
C CYS A 81 -13.66 14.94 -4.79
N ASP A 82 -14.20 15.96 -5.45
CA ASP A 82 -15.09 15.85 -6.62
C ASP A 82 -14.54 14.94 -7.72
N LYS A 83 -13.22 15.01 -7.95
CA LYS A 83 -12.54 14.16 -8.95
C LYS A 83 -12.64 12.67 -8.66
N MET A 84 -12.92 12.29 -7.40
CA MET A 84 -12.98 10.90 -6.94
C MET A 84 -14.39 10.34 -6.90
N SER A 85 -15.41 11.08 -7.35
CA SER A 85 -16.83 10.69 -7.29
C SER A 85 -17.15 9.35 -7.96
N ASN A 86 -16.38 8.95 -8.97
CA ASN A 86 -16.55 7.68 -9.69
C ASN A 86 -15.67 6.54 -9.14
N VAL A 87 -14.79 6.82 -8.15
CA VAL A 87 -13.92 5.79 -7.58
C VAL A 87 -14.70 4.89 -6.65
N LYS A 88 -14.74 3.60 -6.96
CA LYS A 88 -15.41 2.58 -6.14
C LYS A 88 -14.51 2.18 -4.97
N LEU A 89 -15.13 1.76 -3.86
CA LEU A 89 -14.42 1.28 -2.67
C LEU A 89 -14.96 -0.09 -2.27
N ILE A 90 -14.07 -1.08 -2.25
CA ILE A 90 -14.33 -2.43 -1.77
C ILE A 90 -13.57 -2.64 -0.47
N VAL A 91 -14.29 -3.04 0.57
CA VAL A 91 -13.74 -3.32 1.90
C VAL A 91 -14.07 -4.76 2.25
N PRO A 92 -13.11 -5.68 2.12
CA PRO A 92 -13.30 -7.06 2.57
C PRO A 92 -13.49 -7.15 4.09
N ASP A 93 -13.95 -8.30 4.56
CA ASP A 93 -14.10 -8.57 5.99
C ASP A 93 -12.77 -8.38 6.72
N TYR A 94 -12.85 -7.73 7.87
CA TYR A 94 -11.69 -7.48 8.72
C TYR A 94 -11.35 -8.76 9.51
N ASN A 95 -10.28 -9.44 9.09
CA ASN A 95 -9.80 -10.66 9.72
C ASN A 95 -8.28 -10.60 9.96
N THR A 96 -7.88 -10.35 11.19
CA THR A 96 -6.46 -10.25 11.56
C THR A 96 -5.75 -11.61 11.64
N ASN A 97 -6.49 -12.73 11.72
CA ASN A 97 -5.89 -14.06 11.74
C ASN A 97 -5.12 -14.34 10.46
N GLU A 98 -5.61 -13.90 9.30
CA GLU A 98 -4.90 -14.04 8.03
C GLU A 98 -3.49 -13.45 8.07
N PHE A 99 -3.35 -12.27 8.70
CA PHE A 99 -2.03 -11.67 8.90
C PHE A 99 -1.18 -12.46 9.88
N LEU A 100 -1.73 -12.87 11.02
CA LEU A 100 -1.00 -13.62 12.04
C LEU A 100 -0.51 -14.98 11.51
N GLU A 101 -1.32 -15.66 10.73
CA GLU A 101 -0.95 -16.91 10.05
C GLU A 101 0.14 -16.65 8.99
N SER A 102 0.01 -15.60 8.19
CA SER A 102 0.98 -15.27 7.13
C SER A 102 2.39 -15.00 7.65
N ILE A 103 2.52 -14.45 8.84
CA ILE A 103 3.82 -14.16 9.46
C ILE A 103 4.39 -15.35 10.22
N ASP A 104 3.62 -16.45 10.36
CA ASP A 104 4.06 -17.74 10.88
C ASP A 104 4.85 -17.64 12.20
N LEU A 105 4.23 -17.01 13.21
CA LEU A 105 4.86 -16.83 14.52
C LEU A 105 5.03 -18.13 15.30
N GLN A 106 4.34 -19.18 14.91
CA GLN A 106 4.45 -20.49 15.55
C GLN A 106 5.81 -21.13 15.26
N ASN A 107 6.27 -21.04 14.01
CA ASN A 107 7.56 -21.58 13.57
C ASN A 107 8.70 -20.56 13.71
N PHE A 108 8.39 -19.26 13.68
CA PHE A 108 9.35 -18.13 13.70
C PHE A 108 8.96 -17.08 14.75
N PRO A 109 9.03 -17.42 16.05
CA PRO A 109 8.60 -16.51 17.13
C PRO A 109 9.41 -15.22 17.21
N GLU A 110 10.65 -15.21 16.71
CA GLU A 110 11.54 -14.04 16.66
C GLU A 110 10.99 -12.92 15.76
N ARG A 111 10.11 -13.21 14.81
CA ARG A 111 9.48 -12.21 13.92
C ARG A 111 8.68 -11.16 14.68
N LYS A 112 8.27 -11.43 15.93
CA LYS A 112 7.63 -10.43 16.81
C LYS A 112 8.53 -9.23 17.07
N PHE A 113 9.84 -9.47 17.14
CA PHE A 113 10.86 -8.49 17.53
C PHE A 113 11.61 -7.90 16.34
N GLU A 114 11.31 -8.32 15.12
CA GLU A 114 11.92 -7.76 13.91
C GLU A 114 11.57 -6.28 13.79
N LYS A 115 12.56 -5.50 13.35
CA LYS A 115 12.33 -4.10 12.93
C LYS A 115 11.41 -4.04 11.71
N GLU A 116 10.85 -2.88 11.44
CA GLU A 116 10.14 -2.63 10.19
C GLU A 116 11.05 -2.93 8.99
N CYS A 117 10.46 -3.40 7.89
CA CYS A 117 11.16 -3.88 6.69
C CYS A 117 11.90 -5.23 6.82
N GLY A 118 11.74 -5.96 7.92
CA GLY A 118 12.22 -7.34 8.07
C GLY A 118 11.35 -8.38 7.36
N THR A 119 11.63 -9.67 7.66
CA THR A 119 10.91 -10.82 7.05
C THR A 119 9.42 -10.78 7.33
N ARG A 120 9.01 -10.40 8.55
CA ARG A 120 7.60 -10.18 8.91
C ARG A 120 6.91 -9.22 7.95
N CYS A 121 7.55 -8.09 7.62
CA CYS A 121 6.98 -7.11 6.70
C CYS A 121 6.89 -7.64 5.27
N SER A 122 7.86 -8.44 4.82
CA SER A 122 7.84 -9.09 3.50
C SER A 122 6.66 -10.05 3.39
N GLN A 123 6.38 -10.87 4.42
CA GLN A 123 5.20 -11.74 4.45
C GLN A 123 3.89 -10.95 4.45
N CYS A 124 3.83 -9.87 5.22
CA CYS A 124 2.69 -8.95 5.23
C CYS A 124 2.43 -8.32 3.85
N TYR A 125 3.49 -7.92 3.12
CA TYR A 125 3.33 -7.41 1.75
C TYR A 125 2.83 -8.51 0.83
N LYS A 126 3.45 -9.70 0.88
CA LYS A 126 3.06 -10.84 0.05
C LYS A 126 1.58 -11.20 0.24
N LEU A 127 1.10 -11.30 1.49
CA LEU A 127 -0.31 -11.55 1.77
C LEU A 127 -1.23 -10.55 1.08
N ARG A 128 -0.99 -9.25 1.30
CA ARG A 128 -1.87 -8.19 0.78
C ARG A 128 -1.81 -8.07 -0.74
N LEU A 129 -0.63 -8.21 -1.32
CA LEU A 129 -0.43 -8.15 -2.76
C LEU A 129 -1.05 -9.36 -3.45
N SER A 130 -0.90 -10.58 -2.90
CA SER A 130 -1.54 -11.79 -3.44
C SER A 130 -3.06 -11.70 -3.39
N ALA A 131 -3.65 -11.27 -2.27
CA ALA A 131 -5.09 -11.09 -2.16
C ALA A 131 -5.62 -10.04 -3.15
N THR A 132 -4.86 -8.96 -3.39
CA THR A 132 -5.23 -7.94 -4.37
C THR A 132 -5.21 -8.49 -5.78
N ALA A 133 -4.14 -9.19 -6.13
CA ALA A 133 -3.96 -9.79 -7.45
C ALA A 133 -5.03 -10.87 -7.73
N ASP A 134 -5.30 -11.74 -6.75
CA ASP A 134 -6.37 -12.76 -6.84
C ASP A 134 -7.75 -12.12 -7.04
N PHE A 135 -8.05 -11.05 -6.29
CA PHE A 135 -9.30 -10.33 -6.44
C PHE A 135 -9.41 -9.67 -7.83
N ALA A 136 -8.33 -9.06 -8.31
CA ALA A 136 -8.27 -8.47 -9.64
C ALA A 136 -8.56 -9.50 -10.74
N CYS A 137 -7.95 -10.68 -10.64
CA CYS A 137 -8.19 -11.78 -11.59
C CYS A 137 -9.64 -12.27 -11.55
N LYS A 138 -10.17 -12.56 -10.37
CA LYS A 138 -11.55 -13.09 -10.21
C LYS A 138 -12.62 -12.13 -10.70
N ASN A 139 -12.31 -10.83 -10.71
CA ASN A 139 -13.26 -9.77 -11.12
C ASN A 139 -12.89 -9.11 -12.45
N ASN A 140 -11.97 -9.70 -13.23
CA ASN A 140 -11.61 -9.28 -14.58
C ASN A 140 -11.16 -7.81 -14.68
N PHE A 141 -10.34 -7.35 -13.73
CA PHE A 141 -9.66 -6.07 -13.88
C PHE A 141 -8.57 -6.18 -14.94
N ASP A 142 -8.30 -5.08 -15.65
CA ASP A 142 -7.19 -5.01 -16.61
C ASP A 142 -5.85 -4.86 -15.89
N TYR A 143 -5.85 -4.09 -14.77
CA TYR A 143 -4.64 -3.80 -14.00
C TYR A 143 -4.88 -3.91 -12.48
N TRP A 144 -3.79 -4.13 -11.75
CA TRP A 144 -3.75 -3.94 -10.30
C TRP A 144 -2.44 -3.29 -9.86
N THR A 145 -2.47 -2.55 -8.75
CA THR A 145 -1.29 -1.94 -8.11
C THR A 145 -1.52 -1.67 -6.63
N THR A 146 -0.57 -1.01 -5.96
CA THR A 146 -0.65 -0.76 -4.52
C THR A 146 -0.17 0.64 -4.14
N THR A 147 -0.79 1.23 -3.11
CA THR A 147 -0.33 2.49 -2.49
C THR A 147 0.87 2.31 -1.56
N LEU A 148 1.35 1.09 -1.33
CA LEU A 148 2.46 0.83 -0.39
C LEU A 148 3.75 1.56 -0.77
N THR A 149 3.96 1.82 -2.06
CA THR A 149 5.16 2.48 -2.58
C THR A 149 5.20 4.00 -2.35
N VAL A 150 4.15 4.59 -1.75
CA VAL A 150 4.14 6.02 -1.34
C VAL A 150 5.02 6.26 -0.12
N SER A 151 5.04 5.31 0.82
CA SER A 151 5.75 5.47 2.09
C SER A 151 7.27 5.48 1.90
N PRO A 152 8.01 6.47 2.46
CA PRO A 152 9.46 6.46 2.44
C PRO A 152 10.06 5.34 3.29
N HIS A 153 9.29 4.79 4.25
CA HIS A 153 9.69 3.71 5.13
C HIS A 153 9.50 2.31 4.53
N LYS A 154 9.00 2.22 3.29
CA LYS A 154 8.78 0.94 2.61
C LYS A 154 9.69 0.81 1.40
N ASP A 155 10.24 -0.40 1.25
CA ASP A 155 11.09 -0.73 0.11
C ASP A 155 10.24 -0.95 -1.15
N ALA A 156 10.20 0.08 -2.02
CA ALA A 156 9.47 0.00 -3.28
C ALA A 156 10.04 -1.08 -4.22
N LYS A 157 11.35 -1.36 -4.16
CA LYS A 157 11.96 -2.42 -4.96
C LYS A 157 11.40 -3.77 -4.57
N LEU A 158 11.44 -4.12 -3.28
CA LEU A 158 10.89 -5.38 -2.76
C LEU A 158 9.39 -5.52 -3.10
N ILE A 159 8.59 -4.46 -2.92
CA ILE A 159 7.16 -4.47 -3.23
C ILE A 159 6.93 -4.78 -4.71
N ASN A 160 7.65 -4.14 -5.62
CA ASN A 160 7.53 -4.40 -7.06
C ASN A 160 8.03 -5.80 -7.46
N GLU A 161 9.13 -6.28 -6.86
CA GLU A 161 9.64 -7.63 -7.10
C GLU A 161 8.62 -8.69 -6.70
N LEU A 162 8.05 -8.58 -5.48
CA LEU A 162 7.00 -9.48 -5.00
C LEU A 162 5.75 -9.42 -5.88
N SER A 163 5.32 -8.23 -6.31
CA SER A 163 4.16 -8.06 -7.17
C SER A 163 4.38 -8.70 -8.56
N ASN A 164 5.57 -8.55 -9.12
CA ASN A 164 5.93 -9.18 -10.38
C ASN A 164 5.98 -10.72 -10.27
N GLU A 165 6.51 -11.25 -9.15
CA GLU A 165 6.50 -12.69 -8.89
C GLU A 165 5.08 -13.25 -8.76
N ILE A 166 4.20 -12.52 -8.07
CA ILE A 166 2.79 -12.87 -7.92
C ILE A 166 2.13 -12.90 -9.29
N SER A 167 2.25 -11.83 -10.09
CA SER A 167 1.67 -11.76 -11.44
C SER A 167 2.13 -12.88 -12.36
N LYS A 168 3.42 -13.23 -12.33
CA LYS A 168 3.96 -14.34 -13.13
C LYS A 168 3.40 -15.71 -12.76
N LYS A 169 2.95 -15.89 -11.51
CA LYS A 169 2.34 -17.15 -11.02
C LYS A 169 0.85 -17.22 -11.27
N MET A 170 0.24 -16.10 -11.65
CA MET A 170 -1.18 -16.07 -11.99
C MET A 170 -1.35 -16.59 -13.40
N PHE A 171 -2.24 -17.58 -13.57
CA PHE A 171 -2.55 -18.19 -14.87
C PHE A 171 -3.43 -17.32 -15.78
N ASN A 172 -3.57 -16.03 -15.47
CA ASN A 172 -4.41 -15.11 -16.22
C ASN A 172 -3.58 -13.94 -16.76
N ASP A 173 -3.11 -14.08 -18.00
CA ASP A 173 -2.32 -13.08 -18.73
C ASP A 173 -3.11 -11.77 -19.01
N ASN A 174 -4.42 -11.75 -18.75
CA ASN A 174 -5.28 -10.59 -19.00
C ASN A 174 -5.20 -9.54 -17.88
N VAL A 175 -4.64 -9.87 -16.71
CA VAL A 175 -4.52 -8.95 -15.57
C VAL A 175 -3.07 -8.57 -15.32
N LYS A 176 -2.71 -7.31 -15.55
CA LYS A 176 -1.34 -6.84 -15.44
C LYS A 176 -1.08 -6.15 -14.10
N TYR A 177 0.10 -6.39 -13.51
CA TYR A 177 0.61 -5.53 -12.45
C TYR A 177 1.14 -4.22 -13.03
N LEU A 178 0.67 -3.08 -12.54
CA LEU A 178 1.21 -1.76 -12.86
C LEU A 178 2.36 -1.44 -11.87
N PRO A 179 3.63 -1.51 -12.29
CA PRO A 179 4.77 -1.17 -11.44
C PRO A 179 4.69 0.29 -10.99
N SER A 180 5.15 0.59 -9.76
CA SER A 180 5.04 1.95 -9.27
C SER A 180 6.09 2.29 -8.20
N ASP A 181 6.49 3.55 -8.15
CA ASP A 181 7.18 4.17 -7.02
C ASP A 181 6.54 5.55 -6.76
N PHE A 182 5.38 5.51 -6.11
CA PHE A 182 4.57 6.72 -5.88
C PHE A 182 5.22 7.76 -4.98
N LYS A 183 6.30 7.45 -4.26
CA LYS A 183 7.07 8.46 -3.51
C LYS A 183 7.89 9.38 -4.43
N LYS A 184 8.19 8.94 -5.67
CA LYS A 184 8.87 9.75 -6.69
C LYS A 184 8.03 10.97 -7.09
N LYS A 185 8.69 11.94 -7.73
CA LYS A 185 8.06 13.21 -8.15
C LYS A 185 7.33 13.92 -6.99
N ASN A 186 7.94 13.91 -5.80
CA ASN A 186 7.39 14.50 -4.57
C ASN A 186 6.06 13.89 -4.10
N GLY A 187 5.72 12.66 -4.53
CA GLY A 187 4.43 12.05 -4.22
C GLY A 187 4.17 11.87 -2.73
N TYR A 188 5.19 11.59 -1.92
CA TYR A 188 5.03 11.54 -0.46
C TYR A 188 4.66 12.91 0.12
N GLN A 189 5.35 14.00 -0.28
CA GLN A 189 5.06 15.36 0.14
C GLN A 189 3.65 15.76 -0.32
N ARG A 190 3.27 15.42 -1.56
CA ARG A 190 1.93 15.66 -2.08
C ARG A 190 0.87 14.95 -1.23
N SER A 191 1.11 13.72 -0.80
CA SER A 191 0.20 13.00 0.11
C SER A 191 0.03 13.70 1.46
N ILE A 192 1.07 14.39 1.97
CA ILE A 192 0.99 15.19 3.20
C ILE A 192 0.13 16.43 2.97
N GLN A 193 0.32 17.14 1.84
CA GLN A 193 -0.47 18.33 1.49
C GLN A 193 -1.95 17.98 1.37
N LEU A 194 -2.30 16.96 0.58
CA LEU A 194 -3.67 16.51 0.41
C LEU A 194 -4.29 16.02 1.72
N SER A 195 -3.51 15.36 2.59
CA SER A 195 -4.02 14.95 3.90
C SER A 195 -4.38 16.14 4.80
N LYS A 196 -3.65 17.26 4.69
CA LYS A 196 -3.99 18.49 5.41
C LYS A 196 -5.20 19.18 4.82
N GLU A 197 -5.27 19.24 3.48
CA GLU A 197 -6.35 19.88 2.73
C GLU A 197 -7.71 19.22 3.03
N TYR A 198 -7.75 17.88 3.08
CA TYR A 198 -8.96 17.11 3.38
C TYR A 198 -9.04 16.66 4.85
N GLU A 199 -8.20 17.19 5.74
CA GLU A 199 -8.15 16.87 7.18
C GLU A 199 -8.16 15.36 7.47
N LEU A 200 -7.37 14.59 6.72
CA LEU A 200 -7.33 13.16 6.82
C LEU A 200 -6.51 12.70 8.03
N TYR A 201 -6.99 11.70 8.74
CA TYR A 201 -6.22 11.03 9.76
C TYR A 201 -4.92 10.44 9.18
N ARG A 202 -3.77 10.84 9.73
CA ARG A 202 -2.46 10.30 9.38
C ARG A 202 -1.91 9.48 10.53
N GLN A 203 -1.73 8.21 10.26
CA GLN A 203 -1.13 7.27 11.20
C GLN A 203 0.35 7.54 11.42
N ASN A 204 0.84 7.20 12.62
CA ASN A 204 2.25 7.30 13.01
C ASN A 204 3.01 5.96 12.99
N TYR A 205 2.36 4.84 12.67
CA TYR A 205 2.97 3.51 12.53
C TYR A 205 2.39 2.76 11.33
N CYS A 206 3.01 1.64 10.94
CA CYS A 206 2.60 0.90 9.72
C CYS A 206 1.22 0.20 9.85
N GLY A 207 0.69 0.04 11.05
CA GLY A 207 -0.59 -0.60 11.38
C GLY A 207 -0.47 -1.96 12.07
N CYS A 208 0.64 -2.65 11.94
CA CYS A 208 0.90 -3.92 12.60
C CYS A 208 1.20 -3.70 14.08
N ILE A 209 0.57 -4.50 14.97
CA ILE A 209 0.76 -4.39 16.42
C ILE A 209 2.23 -4.51 16.84
N PHE A 210 3.01 -5.35 16.15
CA PHE A 210 4.44 -5.52 16.45
C PHE A 210 5.27 -4.28 16.08
N GLY A 211 4.89 -3.54 15.04
CA GLY A 211 5.48 -2.23 14.71
C GLY A 211 5.18 -1.20 15.79
N LYS A 212 3.94 -1.13 16.25
CA LYS A 212 3.53 -0.22 17.32
C LYS A 212 4.32 -0.46 18.61
N ILE A 213 4.45 -1.71 19.05
CA ILE A 213 5.21 -2.09 20.26
C ILE A 213 6.69 -1.73 20.10
N ALA A 214 7.28 -1.94 18.93
CA ALA A 214 8.68 -1.60 18.68
C ALA A 214 8.92 -0.09 18.77
N ASP A 215 8.02 0.72 18.24
CA ASP A 215 8.11 2.19 18.29
C ASP A 215 7.94 2.70 19.73
N GLU A 216 6.97 2.17 20.49
CA GLU A 216 6.75 2.53 21.90
C GLU A 216 7.97 2.18 22.77
N ASN A 217 8.58 1.01 22.57
CA ASN A 217 9.79 0.62 23.28
C ASN A 217 11.00 1.50 22.93
N PHE A 218 11.13 1.90 21.65
CA PHE A 218 12.18 2.81 21.22
C PHE A 218 12.03 4.20 21.85
N ILE A 219 10.81 4.73 21.94
CA ILE A 219 10.53 6.01 22.62
C ILE A 219 10.89 5.92 24.10
N LYS A 220 10.42 4.89 24.80
CA LYS A 220 10.74 4.67 26.23
C LYS A 220 12.25 4.57 26.49
N SER A 221 13.00 3.89 25.62
CA SER A 221 14.46 3.78 25.77
C SER A 221 15.19 5.11 25.62
N LYS A 222 14.69 6.01 24.79
CA LYS A 222 15.23 7.37 24.65
C LYS A 222 14.94 8.27 25.86
N GLU A 223 13.74 8.14 26.43
CA GLU A 223 13.36 8.89 27.63
C GLU A 223 14.23 8.49 28.82
N VAL A 224 14.47 7.19 29.02
CA VAL A 224 15.35 6.69 30.10
C VAL A 224 16.80 7.19 29.95
N ASN A 225 17.33 7.25 28.72
CA ASN A 225 18.69 7.73 28.48
C ASN A 225 18.84 9.26 28.66
N ASN A 226 17.76 10.03 28.52
CA ASN A 226 17.79 11.47 28.78
C ASN A 226 17.72 11.84 30.27
N TYR A 227 17.21 10.96 31.13
CA TYR A 227 17.17 11.15 32.59
C TYR A 227 18.41 10.56 33.31
N GLY A 228 19.26 9.80 32.61
CA GLY A 228 20.49 9.22 33.15
C GLY A 228 21.73 10.09 33.01
N ASN A 229 21.66 11.25 32.37
CA ASN A 229 22.77 12.19 32.13
C ASN A 229 22.57 13.57 32.81
N SER A 230 21.80 13.62 33.86
CA SER A 230 21.63 14.85 34.68
C SER A 230 22.18 14.64 36.11
#